data_ec110ec7d3d3cc1330af683a9e106cda
#
_entry.id   ec110ec7d3d3cc1330af683a9e106cda
#
_cell.length_a   1.000
_cell.length_b   1.000
_cell.length_c   1.000
_cell.angle_alpha   90.00
_cell.angle_beta   90.00
_cell.angle_gamma   90.00
#
_symmetry.space_group_name_H-M   'P 1'
#
loop_
_entity.id
_entity.type
_entity.pdbx_description
1 polymer ?
#
loop_
_entity_poly.entity_id
_entity_poly.type
_entity_poly.pdbx_seq_one_letter_code
_entity_poly.pdbx_strand_id
1 'polypeptide(L)'
;IKEGEVFYNSTDFKLKSFISTAAWHSGANIINPTTGIANTGTTTASIAYGGSLPPTTTAALEYNGSGWSTAPSLPEARSEMSKAGTQTAVISTGGKSSPPGMDASFEYDGSSWTAGGTMGTGRYTQDGDGIQTAAFICGGQTNPPITPSNATEEYDGSSWTAGGNLNQARNRIRTAGTQTAGLALGGSGYPLAVSSIGNSSEEYDGSSWTAGNAINTARFSAGAGGAQTSALLYGGTGSPSFLT
;
A
#
# COMPACT_ATOMS: atom_id res chain seq x y z
N ILE A 1 30.15 0.61 15.82
CA ILE A 1 29.70 -0.60 15.09
C ILE A 1 28.31 -0.25 14.56
N LYS A 2 28.11 -0.39 13.25
CA LYS A 2 26.82 -0.14 12.59
C LYS A 2 26.03 -1.44 12.50
N GLU A 3 24.71 -1.32 12.43
CA GLU A 3 23.83 -2.46 12.17
C GLU A 3 24.23 -3.18 10.88
N GLY A 4 24.30 -4.52 10.92
CA GLY A 4 24.74 -5.34 9.81
C GLY A 4 26.25 -5.52 9.66
N GLU A 5 27.06 -4.81 10.44
CA GLU A 5 28.51 -5.06 10.45
C GLU A 5 28.83 -6.41 11.07
N VAL A 6 29.70 -7.14 10.39
CA VAL A 6 30.34 -8.35 10.94
C VAL A 6 31.74 -7.97 11.39
N PHE A 7 32.06 -8.24 12.64
CA PHE A 7 33.36 -7.93 13.20
C PHE A 7 33.95 -9.13 13.94
N TYR A 8 35.25 -9.23 13.93
CA TYR A 8 35.98 -10.25 14.68
C TYR A 8 36.22 -9.76 16.11
N ASN A 9 35.75 -10.52 17.10
CA ASN A 9 36.05 -10.24 18.50
C ASN A 9 37.30 -11.04 18.87
N SER A 10 38.43 -10.33 19.03
CA SER A 10 39.70 -10.93 19.35
C SER A 10 39.82 -11.49 20.78
N THR A 11 38.92 -11.11 21.67
CA THR A 11 38.84 -11.61 23.05
C THR A 11 38.20 -12.98 23.10
N ASP A 12 37.12 -13.17 22.33
CA ASP A 12 36.34 -14.41 22.28
C ASP A 12 36.73 -15.32 21.12
N PHE A 13 37.59 -14.85 20.23
CA PHE A 13 37.98 -15.51 18.97
C PHE A 13 36.80 -15.90 18.09
N LYS A 14 35.78 -15.08 18.03
CA LYS A 14 34.53 -15.33 17.29
C LYS A 14 34.18 -14.18 16.37
N LEU A 15 33.64 -14.55 15.21
CA LEU A 15 32.91 -13.61 14.37
C LEU A 15 31.59 -13.27 15.06
N LYS A 16 31.33 -11.98 15.27
CA LYS A 16 30.08 -11.44 15.80
C LYS A 16 29.48 -10.50 14.78
N SER A 17 28.18 -10.56 14.61
CA SER A 17 27.41 -9.56 13.86
C SER A 17 26.58 -8.74 14.82
N PHE A 18 26.54 -7.44 14.62
CA PHE A 18 25.55 -6.61 15.27
C PHE A 18 24.23 -6.76 14.48
N ILE A 19 23.37 -7.61 14.97
CA ILE A 19 22.01 -7.74 14.45
C ILE A 19 21.15 -6.94 15.42
N SER A 20 20.61 -5.81 14.94
CA SER A 20 19.45 -5.23 15.59
C SER A 20 18.34 -6.29 15.50
N THR A 21 17.92 -6.81 16.61
CA THR A 21 16.75 -7.68 16.67
C THR A 21 15.53 -6.80 16.47
N ALA A 22 15.26 -6.42 15.22
CA ALA A 22 13.98 -5.84 14.85
C ALA A 22 12.91 -6.94 15.01
N ALA A 23 12.35 -7.03 16.21
CA ALA A 23 11.20 -7.89 16.47
C ALA A 23 9.91 -7.10 16.23
N TRP A 24 8.88 -7.79 15.77
CA TRP A 24 7.53 -7.25 15.80
C TRP A 24 7.11 -7.05 17.26
N HIS A 25 6.74 -5.84 17.61
CA HIS A 25 6.21 -5.50 18.92
C HIS A 25 4.71 -5.19 18.82
N SER A 26 3.96 -5.55 19.87
CA SER A 26 2.57 -5.13 19.99
C SER A 26 2.52 -3.61 20.16
N GLY A 27 1.83 -2.92 19.25
CA GLY A 27 1.48 -1.51 19.40
C GLY A 27 0.12 -1.35 20.10
N ALA A 28 -0.33 -0.10 20.24
CA ALA A 28 -1.67 0.18 20.71
C ALA A 28 -2.73 -0.35 19.74
N ASN A 29 -3.82 -0.87 20.26
CA ASN A 29 -4.94 -1.32 19.46
C ASN A 29 -5.60 -0.15 18.73
N ILE A 30 -5.99 -0.37 17.49
CA ILE A 30 -6.85 0.56 16.76
C ILE A 30 -8.21 0.67 17.46
N ILE A 31 -8.74 1.88 17.58
CA ILE A 31 -9.94 2.16 18.39
C ILE A 31 -11.17 1.40 17.87
N ASN A 32 -11.33 1.35 16.54
CA ASN A 32 -12.43 0.66 15.88
C ASN A 32 -11.89 -0.41 14.93
N PRO A 33 -12.08 -1.69 15.20
CA PRO A 33 -11.70 -2.76 14.28
C PRO A 33 -12.41 -2.58 12.93
N THR A 34 -11.68 -2.61 11.84
CA THR A 34 -12.25 -2.46 10.49
C THR A 34 -11.41 -3.24 9.49
N THR A 35 -12.01 -3.59 8.35
CA THR A 35 -11.34 -4.25 7.23
C THR A 35 -11.23 -3.30 6.04
N GLY A 36 -10.27 -3.54 5.14
CA GLY A 36 -10.11 -2.69 3.95
C GLY A 36 -9.74 -1.24 4.27
N ILE A 37 -9.13 -1.01 5.45
CA ILE A 37 -8.62 0.28 5.88
C ILE A 37 -7.38 0.65 5.06
N ALA A 38 -7.25 1.92 4.71
CA ALA A 38 -6.02 2.47 4.16
C ALA A 38 -5.15 3.04 5.28
N ASN A 39 -3.84 2.95 5.14
CA ASN A 39 -2.91 3.53 6.11
C ASN A 39 -1.60 3.93 5.45
N THR A 40 -0.99 5.00 5.95
CA THR A 40 0.34 5.45 5.54
C THR A 40 1.07 6.13 6.69
N GLY A 41 2.39 6.30 6.56
CA GLY A 41 3.22 6.93 7.57
C GLY A 41 4.35 6.02 8.07
N THR A 42 4.83 6.32 9.25
CA THR A 42 5.94 5.61 9.91
C THR A 42 5.48 4.87 11.16
N THR A 43 6.38 4.14 11.80
CA THR A 43 6.13 3.44 13.08
C THR A 43 5.82 4.38 14.25
N THR A 44 6.09 5.67 14.12
CA THR A 44 5.85 6.68 15.16
C THR A 44 4.90 7.78 14.73
N ALA A 45 4.51 7.84 13.47
CA ALA A 45 3.62 8.85 12.93
C ALA A 45 2.88 8.26 11.71
N SER A 46 1.68 7.72 11.91
CA SER A 46 0.88 7.14 10.83
C SER A 46 -0.58 7.57 10.93
N ILE A 47 -1.27 7.49 9.82
CA ILE A 47 -2.71 7.72 9.73
C ILE A 47 -3.38 6.48 9.13
N ALA A 48 -4.52 6.10 9.68
CA ALA A 48 -5.37 5.02 9.20
C ALA A 48 -6.78 5.58 8.98
N TYR A 49 -7.41 5.27 7.84
CA TYR A 49 -8.67 5.91 7.50
C TYR A 49 -9.57 5.03 6.63
N GLY A 50 -10.88 5.31 6.71
CA GLY A 50 -11.91 4.55 6.00
C GLY A 50 -12.01 3.10 6.49
N GLY A 51 -12.38 2.23 5.59
CA GLY A 51 -12.58 0.81 5.87
C GLY A 51 -14.05 0.42 5.94
N SER A 52 -14.28 -0.86 6.17
CA SER A 52 -15.61 -1.45 6.28
C SER A 52 -15.73 -2.21 7.59
N LEU A 53 -16.59 -1.70 8.44
CA LEU A 53 -17.24 -2.42 9.53
C LEU A 53 -18.72 -2.26 9.21
N PRO A 54 -19.33 -3.16 8.39
CA PRO A 54 -20.57 -2.79 7.70
C PRO A 54 -21.44 -1.83 8.51
N PRO A 55 -21.74 -0.60 7.99
CA PRO A 55 -21.37 -0.05 6.69
C PRO A 55 -19.93 0.49 6.62
N THR A 56 -19.48 0.91 5.41
CA THR A 56 -18.23 1.66 5.22
C THR A 56 -18.20 2.92 6.08
N THR A 57 -17.01 3.34 6.50
CA THR A 57 -16.84 4.46 7.43
C THR A 57 -16.00 5.60 6.85
N THR A 58 -16.23 6.81 7.35
CA THR A 58 -15.39 7.99 7.11
C THR A 58 -14.31 8.17 8.16
N ALA A 59 -14.29 7.34 9.20
CA ALA A 59 -13.40 7.53 10.34
C ALA A 59 -11.93 7.56 9.92
N ALA A 60 -11.17 8.43 10.56
CA ALA A 60 -9.72 8.48 10.46
C ALA A 60 -9.10 8.56 11.85
N LEU A 61 -7.94 7.96 12.00
CA LEU A 61 -7.19 7.82 13.24
C LEU A 61 -5.72 8.12 13.01
N GLU A 62 -5.11 8.86 13.88
CA GLU A 62 -3.67 9.14 13.88
C GLU A 62 -2.95 8.40 14.99
N TYR A 63 -1.78 7.85 14.65
CA TYR A 63 -0.88 7.18 15.57
C TYR A 63 0.35 8.05 15.86
N ASN A 64 0.68 8.25 17.12
CA ASN A 64 1.80 9.07 17.57
C ASN A 64 3.01 8.29 18.09
N GLY A 65 3.08 6.99 17.78
CA GLY A 65 4.13 6.08 18.30
C GLY A 65 3.76 5.37 19.61
N SER A 66 2.69 5.81 20.29
CA SER A 66 2.24 5.20 21.54
C SER A 66 0.76 4.88 21.57
N GLY A 67 -0.07 5.65 20.88
CA GLY A 67 -1.51 5.47 20.87
C GLY A 67 -2.17 6.06 19.64
N TRP A 68 -3.45 5.68 19.45
CA TRP A 68 -4.31 6.19 18.38
C TRP A 68 -5.23 7.28 18.92
N SER A 69 -5.40 8.34 18.15
CA SER A 69 -6.36 9.41 18.41
C SER A 69 -7.24 9.65 17.18
N THR A 70 -8.42 10.20 17.39
CA THR A 70 -9.32 10.55 16.29
C THR A 70 -8.74 11.69 15.46
N ALA A 71 -8.77 11.53 14.15
CA ALA A 71 -8.41 12.54 13.16
C ALA A 71 -9.67 13.03 12.42
N PRO A 72 -9.60 14.15 11.67
CA PRO A 72 -10.68 14.59 10.80
C PRO A 72 -11.14 13.50 9.84
N SER A 73 -12.46 13.32 9.74
CA SER A 73 -13.06 12.27 8.93
C SER A 73 -12.90 12.52 7.43
N LEU A 74 -12.78 11.45 6.64
CA LEU A 74 -12.89 11.50 5.17
C LEU A 74 -14.21 12.18 4.74
N PRO A 75 -14.22 12.88 3.62
CA PRO A 75 -15.45 13.46 3.05
C PRO A 75 -16.51 12.41 2.69
N GLU A 76 -16.08 11.20 2.32
CA GLU A 76 -16.96 10.11 1.91
C GLU A 76 -16.52 8.77 2.53
N ALA A 77 -17.52 7.96 2.92
CA ALA A 77 -17.28 6.63 3.46
C ALA A 77 -16.85 5.66 2.35
N ARG A 78 -15.66 5.05 2.49
CA ARG A 78 -15.11 4.10 1.53
C ARG A 78 -14.09 3.15 2.15
N SER A 79 -13.86 2.04 1.48
CA SER A 79 -12.87 1.03 1.84
C SER A 79 -12.03 0.62 0.64
N GLU A 80 -10.96 -0.14 0.85
CA GLU A 80 -10.13 -0.69 -0.22
C GLU A 80 -9.54 0.39 -1.15
N MET A 81 -9.24 1.56 -0.60
CA MET A 81 -8.57 2.69 -1.26
C MET A 81 -7.07 2.42 -1.40
N SER A 82 -6.45 3.08 -2.36
CA SER A 82 -4.99 3.26 -2.35
C SER A 82 -4.58 4.48 -1.55
N LYS A 83 -3.29 4.57 -1.28
CA LYS A 83 -2.69 5.62 -0.45
C LYS A 83 -1.27 5.93 -0.91
N ALA A 84 -0.85 7.17 -0.71
CA ALA A 84 0.56 7.57 -0.71
C ALA A 84 0.77 8.74 0.23
N GLY A 85 2.01 8.96 0.66
CA GLY A 85 2.38 10.08 1.52
C GLY A 85 2.70 9.72 2.95
N THR A 86 2.57 10.70 3.82
CA THR A 86 2.89 10.64 5.26
C THR A 86 1.65 10.85 6.10
N GLN A 87 1.78 10.80 7.44
CA GLN A 87 0.67 11.10 8.36
C GLN A 87 0.01 12.47 8.08
N THR A 88 0.79 13.49 7.74
CA THR A 88 0.32 14.88 7.59
C THR A 88 0.25 15.36 6.14
N ALA A 89 0.50 14.49 5.17
CA ALA A 89 0.43 14.80 3.75
C ALA A 89 0.08 13.51 2.97
N VAL A 90 -1.22 13.21 2.87
CA VAL A 90 -1.74 11.99 2.26
C VAL A 90 -2.46 12.31 0.95
N ILE A 91 -2.28 11.49 -0.06
CA ILE A 91 -3.24 11.31 -1.15
C ILE A 91 -3.91 9.95 -1.01
N SER A 92 -5.23 9.94 -0.93
CA SER A 92 -6.07 8.73 -0.90
C SER A 92 -6.96 8.71 -2.13
N THR A 93 -7.01 7.61 -2.86
CA THR A 93 -7.76 7.59 -4.11
C THR A 93 -8.47 6.27 -4.37
N GLY A 94 -9.55 6.36 -5.12
CA GLY A 94 -10.38 5.23 -5.48
C GLY A 94 -11.15 4.64 -4.30
N GLY A 95 -11.25 3.32 -4.32
CA GLY A 95 -11.91 2.57 -3.25
C GLY A 95 -13.30 2.11 -3.61
N LYS A 96 -13.94 1.52 -2.60
CA LYS A 96 -15.26 0.89 -2.71
C LYS A 96 -16.24 1.56 -1.76
N SER A 97 -17.37 1.98 -2.31
CA SER A 97 -18.57 2.44 -1.61
C SER A 97 -19.80 1.90 -2.37
N SER A 98 -20.90 2.62 -2.37
CA SER A 98 -22.06 2.32 -3.22
C SER A 98 -22.34 3.55 -4.10
N PRO A 99 -22.09 3.48 -5.42
CA PRO A 99 -21.58 2.36 -6.23
C PRO A 99 -20.08 2.07 -5.99
N PRO A 100 -19.61 0.84 -6.26
CA PRO A 100 -18.19 0.51 -6.16
C PRO A 100 -17.36 1.07 -7.32
N GLY A 101 -16.02 1.16 -7.12
CA GLY A 101 -15.09 1.63 -8.15
C GLY A 101 -15.10 3.14 -8.29
N MET A 102 -14.79 3.85 -7.21
CA MET A 102 -14.74 5.31 -7.19
C MET A 102 -13.46 5.84 -7.84
N ASP A 103 -13.55 6.99 -8.46
CA ASP A 103 -12.44 7.67 -9.13
C ASP A 103 -11.93 8.90 -8.37
N ALA A 104 -12.68 9.40 -7.41
CA ALA A 104 -12.32 10.58 -6.63
C ALA A 104 -11.11 10.32 -5.71
N SER A 105 -10.30 11.37 -5.56
CA SER A 105 -9.19 11.40 -4.61
C SER A 105 -9.44 12.44 -3.53
N PHE A 106 -8.80 12.23 -2.38
CA PHE A 106 -8.78 13.18 -1.27
C PHE A 106 -7.37 13.38 -0.76
N GLU A 107 -7.05 14.62 -0.47
CA GLU A 107 -5.79 15.05 0.12
C GLU A 107 -5.97 15.42 1.59
N TYR A 108 -5.06 14.97 2.43
CA TYR A 108 -4.98 15.33 3.84
C TYR A 108 -3.74 16.18 4.11
N ASP A 109 -3.92 17.30 4.80
CA ASP A 109 -2.86 18.26 5.14
C ASP A 109 -2.38 18.19 6.60
N GLY A 110 -2.82 17.16 7.35
CA GLY A 110 -2.59 17.02 8.79
C GLY A 110 -3.70 17.64 9.64
N SER A 111 -4.67 18.33 9.04
CA SER A 111 -5.76 19.00 9.76
C SER A 111 -7.13 18.84 9.09
N SER A 112 -7.17 18.65 7.79
CA SER A 112 -8.40 18.54 7.01
C SER A 112 -8.21 17.71 5.74
N TRP A 113 -9.32 17.19 5.23
CA TRP A 113 -9.38 16.53 3.93
C TRP A 113 -10.00 17.45 2.88
N THR A 114 -9.36 17.56 1.74
CA THR A 114 -9.83 18.31 0.57
C THR A 114 -9.93 17.39 -0.65
N ALA A 115 -10.75 17.77 -1.64
CA ALA A 115 -10.80 17.03 -2.89
C ALA A 115 -9.51 17.21 -3.67
N GLY A 116 -8.93 16.11 -4.12
CA GLY A 116 -7.81 16.07 -5.08
C GLY A 116 -8.29 15.81 -6.51
N GLY A 117 -7.35 15.57 -7.42
CA GLY A 117 -7.65 15.22 -8.80
C GLY A 117 -8.42 13.90 -8.93
N THR A 118 -9.20 13.74 -9.98
CA THR A 118 -9.97 12.53 -10.27
C THR A 118 -9.17 11.58 -11.15
N MET A 119 -9.15 10.28 -10.83
CA MET A 119 -8.56 9.24 -11.67
C MET A 119 -9.28 9.12 -13.03
N GLY A 120 -8.56 8.67 -14.04
CA GLY A 120 -9.15 8.37 -15.34
C GLY A 120 -10.16 7.21 -15.33
N THR A 121 -10.04 6.28 -14.38
CA THR A 121 -10.96 5.15 -14.23
C THR A 121 -11.13 4.77 -12.77
N GLY A 122 -12.38 4.76 -12.29
CA GLY A 122 -12.69 4.36 -10.92
C GLY A 122 -12.36 2.90 -10.64
N ARG A 123 -11.57 2.66 -9.59
CA ARG A 123 -11.04 1.34 -9.21
C ARG A 123 -10.99 1.18 -7.70
N TYR A 124 -10.91 -0.06 -7.26
CA TYR A 124 -10.67 -0.44 -5.87
C TYR A 124 -9.73 -1.65 -5.79
N THR A 125 -9.18 -1.94 -4.62
CA THR A 125 -8.13 -2.96 -4.44
C THR A 125 -6.84 -2.72 -5.24
N GLN A 126 -6.67 -1.54 -5.84
CA GLN A 126 -5.38 -1.03 -6.29
C GLN A 126 -4.50 -0.72 -5.08
N ASP A 127 -3.23 -0.56 -5.30
CA ASP A 127 -2.34 0.00 -4.30
C ASP A 127 -1.48 1.11 -4.92
N GLY A 128 -0.89 1.95 -4.09
CA GLY A 128 -0.06 3.06 -4.50
C GLY A 128 0.95 3.44 -3.45
N ASP A 129 2.00 4.14 -3.87
CA ASP A 129 3.05 4.64 -3.01
C ASP A 129 3.63 5.96 -3.57
N GLY A 130 4.60 6.53 -2.87
CA GLY A 130 5.18 7.83 -3.17
C GLY A 130 4.83 8.87 -2.11
N ILE A 131 4.85 10.13 -2.51
CA ILE A 131 4.45 11.26 -1.66
C ILE A 131 3.16 11.90 -2.18
N GLN A 132 2.50 12.72 -1.37
CA GLN A 132 1.23 13.36 -1.74
C GLN A 132 1.27 14.07 -3.10
N THR A 133 2.37 14.71 -3.45
CA THR A 133 2.53 15.49 -4.69
C THR A 133 3.28 14.74 -5.80
N ALA A 134 3.66 13.49 -5.58
CA ALA A 134 4.30 12.62 -6.57
C ALA A 134 4.02 11.15 -6.19
N ALA A 135 2.81 10.71 -6.46
CA ALA A 135 2.32 9.37 -6.16
C ALA A 135 2.06 8.58 -7.44
N PHE A 136 2.13 7.27 -7.33
CA PHE A 136 1.61 6.37 -8.36
C PHE A 136 0.62 5.39 -7.75
N ILE A 137 -0.32 4.93 -8.55
CA ILE A 137 -1.22 3.82 -8.25
C ILE A 137 -1.20 2.84 -9.41
N CYS A 138 -1.34 1.55 -9.13
CA CYS A 138 -1.40 0.56 -10.19
C CYS A 138 -2.34 -0.59 -9.87
N GLY A 139 -2.79 -1.29 -10.91
CA GLY A 139 -3.66 -2.46 -10.77
C GLY A 139 -5.05 -2.13 -10.22
N GLY A 140 -5.57 -3.04 -9.40
CA GLY A 140 -6.92 -2.95 -8.86
C GLY A 140 -7.96 -3.60 -9.76
N GLN A 141 -9.23 -3.28 -9.54
CA GLN A 141 -10.32 -3.75 -10.37
C GLN A 141 -11.41 -2.70 -10.54
N THR A 142 -12.07 -2.74 -11.68
CA THR A 142 -13.27 -1.95 -11.99
C THR A 142 -14.54 -2.69 -11.57
N ASN A 143 -15.67 -1.97 -11.46
CA ASN A 143 -16.99 -2.58 -11.27
C ASN A 143 -18.10 -1.56 -11.62
N PRO A 144 -19.12 -1.88 -12.39
CA PRO A 144 -19.25 -3.02 -13.31
C PRO A 144 -18.50 -2.84 -14.63
N PRO A 145 -18.06 -3.89 -15.31
CA PRO A 145 -17.92 -5.26 -14.80
C PRO A 145 -16.73 -5.39 -13.84
N ILE A 146 -16.74 -6.46 -13.02
CA ILE A 146 -15.58 -6.78 -12.18
C ILE A 146 -14.46 -7.29 -13.08
N THR A 147 -13.46 -6.44 -13.30
CA THR A 147 -12.33 -6.76 -14.19
C THR A 147 -11.04 -6.28 -13.54
N PRO A 148 -10.03 -7.14 -13.37
CA PRO A 148 -8.71 -6.71 -12.95
C PRO A 148 -8.12 -5.71 -13.94
N SER A 149 -7.40 -4.72 -13.42
CA SER A 149 -6.75 -3.68 -14.19
C SER A 149 -5.24 -3.87 -14.22
N ASN A 150 -4.60 -3.49 -15.30
CA ASN A 150 -3.17 -3.30 -15.41
C ASN A 150 -2.78 -1.82 -15.47
N ALA A 151 -3.74 -0.91 -15.41
CA ALA A 151 -3.49 0.52 -15.52
C ALA A 151 -2.65 1.04 -14.36
N THR A 152 -1.74 1.94 -14.68
CA THR A 152 -1.02 2.79 -13.74
C THR A 152 -1.45 4.23 -13.98
N GLU A 153 -1.60 4.98 -12.90
CA GLU A 153 -1.81 6.43 -12.97
C GLU A 153 -0.84 7.12 -12.00
N GLU A 154 -0.38 8.30 -12.39
CA GLU A 154 0.59 9.13 -11.66
C GLU A 154 -0.05 10.45 -11.25
N TYR A 155 0.22 10.86 -10.03
CA TYR A 155 -0.27 12.10 -9.44
C TYR A 155 0.85 13.13 -9.34
N ASP A 156 0.58 14.36 -9.81
CA ASP A 156 1.53 15.48 -9.80
C ASP A 156 1.28 16.49 -8.68
N GLY A 157 0.37 16.19 -7.75
CA GLY A 157 -0.10 17.10 -6.71
C GLY A 157 -1.37 17.86 -7.08
N SER A 158 -1.92 17.65 -8.29
CA SER A 158 -3.16 18.30 -8.75
C SER A 158 -4.02 17.39 -9.61
N SER A 159 -3.42 16.55 -10.42
CA SER A 159 -4.11 15.72 -11.42
C SER A 159 -3.47 14.35 -11.56
N TRP A 160 -4.30 13.38 -11.99
CA TRP A 160 -3.86 12.03 -12.34
C TRP A 160 -3.65 11.94 -13.86
N THR A 161 -2.53 11.38 -14.26
CA THR A 161 -2.19 11.10 -15.66
C THR A 161 -1.86 9.62 -15.83
N ALA A 162 -2.14 9.08 -17.02
CA ALA A 162 -1.82 7.68 -17.29
C ALA A 162 -0.31 7.46 -17.36
N GLY A 163 0.20 6.50 -16.61
CA GLY A 163 1.55 5.96 -16.69
C GLY A 163 1.62 4.69 -17.52
N GLY A 164 2.80 4.06 -17.58
CA GLY A 164 2.97 2.75 -18.22
C GLY A 164 2.18 1.65 -17.51
N ASN A 165 1.52 0.78 -18.26
CA ASN A 165 0.72 -0.29 -17.70
C ASN A 165 1.57 -1.45 -17.15
N LEU A 166 1.12 -2.09 -16.07
CA LEU A 166 1.63 -3.39 -15.62
C LEU A 166 1.57 -4.41 -16.77
N ASN A 167 2.53 -5.33 -16.81
CA ASN A 167 2.53 -6.41 -17.81
C ASN A 167 1.34 -7.37 -17.64
N GLN A 168 0.79 -7.45 -16.43
CA GLN A 168 -0.36 -8.32 -16.14
C GLN A 168 -1.42 -7.58 -15.30
N ALA A 169 -2.68 -7.68 -15.72
CA ALA A 169 -3.81 -7.14 -14.96
C ALA A 169 -4.01 -7.93 -13.65
N ARG A 170 -4.02 -7.24 -12.52
CA ARG A 170 -4.15 -7.84 -11.19
C ARG A 170 -4.71 -6.86 -10.17
N ASN A 171 -5.43 -7.41 -9.23
CA ASN A 171 -5.97 -6.70 -8.08
C ASN A 171 -5.32 -7.16 -6.78
N ARG A 172 -5.61 -6.47 -5.68
CA ARG A 172 -5.09 -6.81 -4.34
C ARG A 172 -3.56 -6.94 -4.30
N ILE A 173 -2.89 -6.22 -5.18
CA ILE A 173 -1.43 -6.09 -5.21
C ILE A 173 -0.97 -5.26 -4.02
N ARG A 174 0.35 -5.22 -3.82
CA ARG A 174 1.00 -4.26 -2.93
C ARG A 174 2.11 -3.54 -3.64
N THR A 175 2.32 -2.31 -3.24
CA THR A 175 3.35 -1.44 -3.81
C THR A 175 4.34 -1.02 -2.75
N ALA A 176 5.53 -0.62 -3.20
CA ALA A 176 6.54 0.05 -2.43
C ALA A 176 7.33 1.00 -3.35
N GLY A 177 7.99 2.01 -2.77
CA GLY A 177 8.89 2.87 -3.52
C GLY A 177 8.34 4.27 -3.81
N THR A 178 8.69 4.79 -4.96
CA THR A 178 8.33 6.14 -5.41
C THR A 178 7.74 6.11 -6.81
N GLN A 179 7.19 7.25 -7.27
CA GLN A 179 6.65 7.40 -8.62
C GLN A 179 7.66 7.04 -9.73
N THR A 180 8.95 7.29 -9.52
CA THR A 180 10.01 7.01 -10.50
C THR A 180 10.84 5.77 -10.19
N ALA A 181 10.56 5.09 -9.09
CA ALA A 181 11.20 3.84 -8.68
C ALA A 181 10.21 3.03 -7.84
N GLY A 182 9.16 2.53 -8.49
CA GLY A 182 8.05 1.80 -7.89
C GLY A 182 8.25 0.29 -8.00
N LEU A 183 7.60 -0.44 -7.09
CA LEU A 183 7.59 -1.91 -7.06
C LEU A 183 6.15 -2.37 -6.86
N ALA A 184 5.70 -3.31 -7.70
CA ALA A 184 4.41 -3.97 -7.57
C ALA A 184 4.60 -5.45 -7.25
N LEU A 185 3.95 -5.94 -6.18
CA LEU A 185 4.19 -7.24 -5.59
C LEU A 185 2.90 -8.07 -5.48
N GLY A 186 2.95 -9.31 -5.90
CA GLY A 186 1.87 -10.27 -5.74
C GLY A 186 0.57 -9.86 -6.40
N GLY A 187 -0.53 -10.15 -5.74
CA GLY A 187 -1.87 -9.86 -6.23
C GLY A 187 -2.59 -11.09 -6.79
N SER A 188 -3.78 -10.87 -7.34
CA SER A 188 -4.57 -11.93 -7.97
C SER A 188 -5.20 -11.47 -9.27
N GLY A 189 -5.41 -12.42 -10.18
CA GLY A 189 -6.21 -12.21 -11.39
C GLY A 189 -7.70 -12.47 -11.14
N TYR A 190 -8.44 -12.68 -12.22
CA TYR A 190 -9.85 -13.07 -12.16
C TYR A 190 -10.05 -14.43 -12.83
N PRO A 191 -10.86 -15.34 -12.28
CA PRO A 191 -11.46 -15.30 -10.93
C PRO A 191 -10.40 -15.30 -9.83
N LEU A 192 -10.75 -14.82 -8.63
CA LEU A 192 -9.84 -14.69 -7.48
C LEU A 192 -9.14 -16.02 -7.19
N ALA A 193 -7.98 -16.20 -7.78
CA ALA A 193 -7.12 -17.34 -7.56
C ALA A 193 -5.71 -16.85 -7.26
N VAL A 194 -5.03 -17.50 -6.33
CA VAL A 194 -3.58 -17.40 -6.20
C VAL A 194 -3.01 -18.19 -7.38
N SER A 195 -3.08 -17.56 -8.54
CA SER A 195 -2.61 -18.12 -9.80
C SER A 195 -1.11 -17.85 -9.96
N SER A 196 -0.56 -18.18 -11.12
CA SER A 196 0.82 -17.90 -11.50
C SER A 196 1.24 -16.41 -11.39
N ILE A 197 0.27 -15.48 -11.23
CA ILE A 197 0.56 -14.06 -11.04
C ILE A 197 0.73 -13.66 -9.57
N GLY A 198 0.31 -14.47 -8.62
CA GLY A 198 0.40 -14.17 -7.19
C GLY A 198 1.84 -14.11 -6.65
N ASN A 199 2.81 -14.65 -7.37
CA ASN A 199 4.23 -14.55 -7.05
C ASN A 199 4.99 -13.54 -7.93
N SER A 200 4.33 -12.84 -8.84
CA SER A 200 4.98 -11.86 -9.72
C SER A 200 5.37 -10.59 -8.98
N SER A 201 6.52 -10.04 -9.36
CA SER A 201 6.88 -8.66 -9.08
C SER A 201 7.13 -7.91 -10.37
N GLU A 202 6.93 -6.61 -10.34
CA GLU A 202 7.26 -5.71 -11.45
C GLU A 202 7.87 -4.43 -10.90
N GLU A 203 8.89 -3.91 -11.58
CA GLU A 203 9.63 -2.71 -11.23
C GLU A 203 9.28 -1.57 -12.19
N TYR A 204 8.98 -0.40 -11.65
CA TYR A 204 8.61 0.81 -12.38
C TYR A 204 9.76 1.81 -12.41
N ASP A 205 10.06 2.37 -13.57
CA ASP A 205 11.12 3.35 -13.78
C ASP A 205 10.59 4.79 -13.94
N GLY A 206 9.28 5.02 -13.73
CA GLY A 206 8.60 6.29 -13.97
C GLY A 206 7.99 6.39 -15.38
N SER A 207 8.12 5.35 -16.21
CA SER A 207 7.52 5.31 -17.55
C SER A 207 6.99 3.94 -17.95
N SER A 208 7.64 2.87 -17.49
CA SER A 208 7.32 1.50 -17.87
C SER A 208 7.57 0.50 -16.73
N TRP A 209 6.85 -0.62 -16.77
CA TRP A 209 7.02 -1.74 -15.86
C TRP A 209 7.86 -2.85 -16.49
N THR A 210 8.86 -3.32 -15.79
CA THR A 210 9.66 -4.50 -16.15
C THR A 210 9.44 -5.61 -15.15
N ALA A 211 9.44 -6.87 -15.63
CA ALA A 211 9.30 -8.02 -14.75
C ALA A 211 10.52 -8.13 -13.81
N GLY A 212 10.26 -8.17 -12.52
CA GLY A 212 11.23 -8.43 -11.48
C GLY A 212 11.32 -9.92 -11.12
N ASN A 213 12.08 -10.23 -10.09
CA ASN A 213 12.19 -11.60 -9.58
C ASN A 213 10.88 -12.01 -8.87
N ALA A 214 10.50 -13.27 -9.04
CA ALA A 214 9.34 -13.81 -8.34
C ALA A 214 9.53 -13.78 -6.82
N ILE A 215 8.48 -13.40 -6.09
CA ILE A 215 8.45 -13.57 -4.64
C ILE A 215 8.34 -15.06 -4.28
N ASN A 216 8.94 -15.47 -3.17
CA ASN A 216 9.07 -16.88 -2.79
C ASN A 216 7.73 -17.60 -2.64
N THR A 217 6.67 -16.89 -2.22
CA THR A 217 5.36 -17.48 -1.99
C THR A 217 4.28 -16.58 -2.57
N ALA A 218 3.48 -17.12 -3.49
CA ALA A 218 2.37 -16.41 -4.10
C ALA A 218 1.37 -15.91 -3.05
N ARG A 219 1.04 -14.61 -3.08
CA ARG A 219 0.15 -13.98 -2.11
C ARG A 219 -0.57 -12.74 -2.65
N PHE A 220 -1.72 -12.45 -2.06
CA PHE A 220 -2.47 -11.20 -2.27
C PHE A 220 -2.97 -10.62 -0.95
N SER A 221 -3.41 -9.37 -0.93
CA SER A 221 -3.87 -8.66 0.29
C SER A 221 -2.83 -8.70 1.42
N ALA A 222 -1.55 -8.71 1.08
CA ALA A 222 -0.43 -8.66 2.02
C ALA A 222 -0.25 -7.24 2.60
N GLY A 223 0.74 -7.03 3.44
CA GLY A 223 1.31 -5.73 3.74
C GLY A 223 2.61 -5.55 2.97
N ALA A 224 2.94 -4.34 2.56
CA ALA A 224 4.24 -4.01 1.97
C ALA A 224 4.67 -2.59 2.34
N GLY A 225 5.97 -2.35 2.23
CA GLY A 225 6.58 -1.04 2.39
C GLY A 225 8.07 -1.10 2.16
N GLY A 226 8.68 0.05 1.96
CA GLY A 226 10.11 0.20 1.69
C GLY A 226 10.39 0.88 0.35
N ALA A 227 11.62 0.77 -0.13
CA ALA A 227 12.02 1.26 -1.44
C ALA A 227 11.97 0.13 -2.47
N GLN A 228 12.00 0.47 -3.76
CA GLN A 228 12.03 -0.50 -4.86
C GLN A 228 13.10 -1.59 -4.67
N THR A 229 14.29 -1.20 -4.23
CA THR A 229 15.44 -2.11 -4.04
C THR A 229 15.50 -2.78 -2.67
N SER A 230 14.64 -2.39 -1.74
CA SER A 230 14.63 -2.90 -0.36
C SER A 230 13.23 -2.84 0.24
N ALA A 231 12.31 -3.64 -0.31
CA ALA A 231 10.94 -3.73 0.15
C ALA A 231 10.73 -4.96 1.02
N LEU A 232 9.83 -4.83 1.99
CA LEU A 232 9.30 -5.91 2.80
C LEU A 232 7.88 -6.23 2.37
N LEU A 233 7.59 -7.51 2.14
CA LEU A 233 6.23 -8.02 1.91
C LEU A 233 5.91 -9.07 2.97
N TYR A 234 4.79 -8.91 3.68
CA TYR A 234 4.45 -9.75 4.83
C TYR A 234 2.96 -10.09 4.89
N GLY A 235 2.64 -11.23 5.49
CA GLY A 235 1.26 -11.70 5.66
C GLY A 235 0.55 -11.96 4.33
N GLY A 236 -0.75 -11.73 4.31
CA GLY A 236 -1.61 -11.92 3.15
C GLY A 236 -2.22 -13.30 3.05
N THR A 237 -2.89 -13.56 1.95
CA THR A 237 -3.51 -14.84 1.62
C THR A 237 -2.74 -15.51 0.48
N GLY A 238 -2.45 -16.78 0.63
CA GLY A 238 -1.72 -17.60 -0.34
C GLY A 238 -2.23 -19.04 -0.38
N SER A 239 -1.42 -19.95 -0.90
CA SER A 239 -1.70 -21.38 -0.85
C SER A 239 -0.57 -22.09 -0.07
N PRO A 240 -0.89 -22.80 1.01
CA PRO A 240 -2.20 -22.90 1.68
C PRO A 240 -2.61 -21.59 2.40
N SER A 241 -3.88 -21.43 2.70
CA SER A 241 -4.52 -20.21 3.19
C SER A 241 -3.79 -19.52 4.37
N PHE A 242 -3.69 -18.19 4.30
CA PHE A 242 -3.06 -17.28 5.26
C PHE A 242 -1.56 -17.51 5.53
N LEU A 243 -0.77 -16.53 5.17
CA LEU A 243 0.68 -16.50 5.36
C LEU A 243 1.03 -15.53 6.50
N THR A 244 1.85 -15.98 7.40
CA THR A 244 2.36 -15.21 8.54
C THR A 244 3.65 -14.47 8.18
#